data_66993476c5d0c7ef094ec407c74fcfe9
#
_entry.id   66993476c5d0c7ef094ec407c74fcfe9
#
_cell.length_a   1.000
_cell.length_b   1.000
_cell.length_c   1.000
_cell.angle_alpha   90.00
_cell.angle_beta   90.00
_cell.angle_gamma   90.00
#
_symmetry.space_group_name_H-M   'P 1'
#
loop_
_entity.id
_entity.type
_entity.pdbx_description
1 polymer ?
#
loop_
_entity_poly.entity_id
_entity_poly.type
_entity_poly.pdbx_seq_one_letter_code
_entity_poly.pdbx_strand_id
1 'polypeptide(L)'
;MTTIDWRIPPSVLHWLSEVPASAPTAVLLRHSVRDYLPPGDAGYALPITAVGATLARELGAIVGDRLQTLHASPLPRCVQTAEALRAGASVDLPIVEDRLLGDPGIFVVDGKRAWSHWVEREHEGVMQHLVSQDFALPGMADPEPAARFLVQHMLAAADGRAGLHVFVTHDSLVTATAARLLGEPLGTDAWPWYLEGAFFWSENGQLTAGYRDRISRSPAADLAQLDERGVIDFARREVARTLGPEIDARFFLAGGAFKALLTGRPPRDLDLWAPSVRDRETLLSVLAARGARRLDARPFADAFAIRDRVVELPHEVAPQTLEERLARFDIALSAVGAEHQPDGEWRAVVHPLAQASVEQRQVLLLKPLVNWKYALATLERMRRYAHELGYSTLPEEEAEIWRVFDSQPDDMKHGMLERFERTALGGYGVLEEVSCRLR
;
A
#
# COMPACT_ATOMS: atom_id res chain seq x y z
N MET A 1 -6.52 -40.63 19.44
CA MET A 1 -6.19 -39.24 19.17
C MET A 1 -4.69 -39.15 19.22
N THR A 2 -4.02 -38.89 18.10
CA THR A 2 -2.59 -38.62 18.04
C THR A 2 -2.35 -37.27 18.74
N THR A 3 -1.62 -37.30 19.85
CA THR A 3 -1.18 -36.06 20.54
C THR A 3 -0.26 -35.31 19.59
N ILE A 4 -0.62 -34.07 19.24
CA ILE A 4 0.25 -33.21 18.41
C ILE A 4 1.45 -32.79 19.30
N ASP A 5 2.63 -33.11 18.84
CA ASP A 5 3.88 -32.65 19.48
C ASP A 5 4.17 -31.22 19.01
N TRP A 6 3.73 -30.24 19.81
CA TRP A 6 3.94 -28.82 19.52
C TRP A 6 5.38 -28.41 19.79
N ARG A 7 6.05 -27.86 18.77
CA ARG A 7 7.44 -27.39 18.87
C ARG A 7 7.67 -26.15 18.00
N ILE A 8 8.74 -25.44 18.29
CA ILE A 8 9.22 -24.34 17.42
C ILE A 8 9.63 -24.95 16.08
N PRO A 9 9.14 -24.39 14.94
CA PRO A 9 9.47 -24.91 13.61
C PRO A 9 11.00 -24.86 13.37
N PRO A 10 11.61 -25.96 12.87
CA PRO A 10 13.04 -26.01 12.59
C PRO A 10 13.50 -24.95 11.57
N SER A 11 12.62 -24.57 10.62
CA SER A 11 12.87 -23.52 9.64
C SER A 11 13.16 -22.16 10.28
N VAL A 12 12.45 -21.83 11.38
CA VAL A 12 12.70 -20.58 12.12
C VAL A 12 14.07 -20.63 12.80
N LEU A 13 14.41 -21.74 13.45
CA LEU A 13 15.71 -21.91 14.08
C LEU A 13 16.86 -21.84 13.07
N HIS A 14 16.66 -22.42 11.89
CA HIS A 14 17.61 -22.31 10.78
C HIS A 14 17.82 -20.84 10.39
N TRP A 15 16.77 -20.09 10.07
CA TRP A 15 16.90 -18.69 9.66
C TRP A 15 17.48 -17.79 10.76
N LEU A 16 17.16 -18.05 12.02
CA LEU A 16 17.77 -17.33 13.15
C LEU A 16 19.30 -17.52 13.21
N SER A 17 19.84 -18.62 12.68
CA SER A 17 21.29 -18.83 12.57
C SER A 17 21.91 -18.23 11.30
N GLU A 18 21.14 -18.10 10.20
CA GLU A 18 21.62 -17.64 8.91
C GLU A 18 21.57 -16.12 8.71
N VAL A 19 20.59 -15.43 9.36
CA VAL A 19 20.44 -13.99 9.20
C VAL A 19 21.61 -13.21 9.78
N PRO A 20 22.11 -12.18 9.06
CA PRO A 20 23.28 -11.41 9.49
C PRO A 20 23.02 -10.70 10.82
N ALA A 21 23.96 -10.81 11.76
CA ALA A 21 23.87 -10.09 13.03
C ALA A 21 24.05 -8.56 12.85
N SER A 22 24.68 -8.13 11.76
CA SER A 22 25.00 -6.73 11.45
C SER A 22 23.89 -6.00 10.69
N ALA A 23 22.91 -6.72 10.16
CA ALA A 23 21.84 -6.14 9.37
C ALA A 23 20.51 -6.08 10.13
N PRO A 24 19.66 -5.06 9.89
CA PRO A 24 18.28 -5.07 10.33
C PRO A 24 17.53 -6.18 9.59
N THR A 25 16.96 -7.13 10.32
CA THR A 25 16.20 -8.25 9.77
C THR A 25 14.75 -8.19 10.23
N ALA A 26 13.83 -8.01 9.30
CA ALA A 26 12.39 -8.09 9.55
C ALA A 26 11.93 -9.56 9.53
N VAL A 27 11.21 -9.99 10.55
CA VAL A 27 10.66 -11.34 10.68
C VAL A 27 9.14 -11.25 10.71
N LEU A 28 8.49 -11.66 9.62
CA LEU A 28 7.03 -11.74 9.54
C LEU A 28 6.60 -13.10 10.09
N LEU A 29 6.14 -13.13 11.35
CA LEU A 29 5.93 -14.34 12.15
C LEU A 29 4.44 -14.64 12.31
N ARG A 30 4.00 -15.87 12.02
CA ARG A 30 2.66 -16.33 12.39
C ARG A 30 2.54 -16.40 13.91
N HIS A 31 1.40 -15.96 14.46
CA HIS A 31 1.09 -16.09 15.89
C HIS A 31 1.21 -17.54 16.38
N SER A 32 1.37 -17.71 17.69
CA SER A 32 1.54 -19.02 18.34
C SER A 32 0.23 -19.82 18.38
N VAL A 33 0.31 -21.05 18.91
CA VAL A 33 -0.77 -22.03 18.95
C VAL A 33 -2.03 -21.49 19.61
N ARG A 34 -3.14 -21.60 18.93
CA ARG A 34 -4.49 -21.29 19.40
C ARG A 34 -5.39 -22.50 19.27
N ASP A 35 -6.54 -22.46 19.91
CA ASP A 35 -7.58 -23.46 19.71
C ASP A 35 -8.16 -23.43 18.30
N TYR A 36 -8.86 -24.51 17.96
CA TYR A 36 -9.51 -24.61 16.63
C TYR A 36 -10.49 -23.46 16.41
N LEU A 37 -10.48 -22.93 15.18
CA LEU A 37 -11.39 -21.88 14.75
C LEU A 37 -12.71 -22.51 14.27
N PRO A 38 -13.85 -22.20 14.92
CA PRO A 38 -15.12 -22.71 14.46
C PRO A 38 -15.43 -22.27 13.02
N PRO A 39 -16.10 -23.11 12.20
CA PRO A 39 -16.50 -22.70 10.86
C PRO A 39 -17.34 -21.42 10.88
N GLY A 40 -17.02 -20.47 9.99
CA GLY A 40 -17.73 -19.20 9.88
C GLY A 40 -17.37 -18.15 10.94
N ASP A 41 -16.48 -18.46 11.88
CA ASP A 41 -15.97 -17.49 12.85
C ASP A 41 -14.59 -16.98 12.41
N ALA A 42 -14.40 -15.66 12.37
CA ALA A 42 -13.11 -15.04 12.11
C ALA A 42 -12.13 -15.15 13.30
N GLY A 43 -12.61 -15.58 14.46
CA GLY A 43 -11.80 -15.79 15.67
C GLY A 43 -11.16 -14.53 16.23
N TYR A 44 -11.83 -13.37 16.11
CA TYR A 44 -11.25 -12.09 16.53
C TYR A 44 -10.79 -12.10 18.00
N ALA A 45 -11.59 -12.68 18.90
CA ALA A 45 -11.29 -12.72 20.33
C ALA A 45 -10.49 -13.95 20.76
N LEU A 46 -10.15 -14.86 19.85
CA LEU A 46 -9.53 -16.14 20.21
C LEU A 46 -8.06 -15.94 20.65
N PRO A 47 -7.72 -16.31 21.92
CA PRO A 47 -6.37 -16.18 22.44
C PRO A 47 -5.44 -17.32 21.99
N ILE A 48 -4.15 -17.22 22.32
CA ILE A 48 -3.24 -18.38 22.25
C ILE A 48 -3.48 -19.32 23.45
N THR A 49 -3.13 -20.60 23.28
CA THR A 49 -3.19 -21.60 24.35
C THR A 49 -2.01 -21.44 25.34
N ALA A 50 -2.08 -22.12 26.49
CA ALA A 50 -0.95 -22.18 27.43
C ALA A 50 0.31 -22.77 26.79
N VAL A 51 0.16 -23.80 25.96
CA VAL A 51 1.26 -24.38 25.15
C VAL A 51 1.82 -23.33 24.18
N GLY A 52 0.94 -22.59 23.50
CA GLY A 52 1.34 -21.52 22.59
C GLY A 52 2.14 -20.44 23.33
N ALA A 53 1.73 -20.03 24.51
CA ALA A 53 2.46 -19.06 25.33
C ALA A 53 3.85 -19.57 25.74
N THR A 54 3.95 -20.86 26.09
CA THR A 54 5.24 -21.50 26.43
C THR A 54 6.19 -21.50 25.23
N LEU A 55 5.75 -21.97 24.08
CA LEU A 55 6.55 -22.02 22.85
C LEU A 55 7.01 -20.61 22.39
N ALA A 56 6.13 -19.63 22.48
CA ALA A 56 6.50 -18.25 22.15
C ALA A 56 7.56 -17.68 23.12
N ARG A 57 7.46 -18.03 24.41
CA ARG A 57 8.48 -17.64 25.40
C ARG A 57 9.81 -18.35 25.14
N GLU A 58 9.81 -19.62 24.80
CA GLU A 58 11.01 -20.36 24.39
C GLU A 58 11.68 -19.77 23.18
N LEU A 59 10.89 -19.41 22.13
CA LEU A 59 11.41 -18.72 20.96
C LEU A 59 12.02 -17.37 21.34
N GLY A 60 11.36 -16.62 22.23
CA GLY A 60 11.89 -15.37 22.77
C GLY A 60 13.24 -15.55 23.45
N ALA A 61 13.41 -16.59 24.26
CA ALA A 61 14.68 -16.91 24.93
C ALA A 61 15.81 -17.25 23.93
N ILE A 62 15.46 -17.89 22.79
CA ILE A 62 16.42 -18.17 21.70
C ILE A 62 16.84 -16.90 20.98
N VAL A 63 15.89 -15.99 20.74
CA VAL A 63 16.15 -14.69 20.09
C VAL A 63 17.00 -13.80 21.00
N GLY A 64 16.68 -13.75 22.30
CA GLY A 64 17.43 -13.00 23.31
C GLY A 64 17.54 -11.51 23.01
N ASP A 65 18.71 -10.95 23.24
CA ASP A 65 19.07 -9.53 23.06
C ASP A 65 19.12 -9.08 21.58
N ARG A 66 19.06 -10.01 20.63
CA ARG A 66 18.92 -9.69 19.20
C ARG A 66 17.55 -9.07 18.89
N LEU A 67 16.55 -9.22 19.76
CA LEU A 67 15.22 -8.65 19.58
C LEU A 67 15.25 -7.13 19.77
N GLN A 68 14.96 -6.37 18.71
CA GLN A 68 15.07 -4.91 18.70
C GLN A 68 13.71 -4.20 18.68
N THR A 69 12.72 -4.75 18.00
CA THR A 69 11.34 -4.23 18.00
C THR A 69 10.32 -5.35 17.93
N LEU A 70 9.14 -5.08 18.48
CA LEU A 70 7.98 -5.97 18.43
C LEU A 70 6.76 -5.21 17.89
N HIS A 71 6.23 -5.71 16.79
CA HIS A 71 5.00 -5.26 16.19
C HIS A 71 4.01 -6.43 16.16
N ALA A 72 2.72 -6.16 16.30
CA ALA A 72 1.70 -7.20 16.26
C ALA A 72 0.42 -6.71 15.60
N SER A 73 -0.26 -7.61 14.87
CA SER A 73 -1.67 -7.42 14.59
C SER A 73 -2.43 -7.12 15.89
N PRO A 74 -3.43 -6.21 15.90
CA PRO A 74 -4.21 -5.87 17.11
C PRO A 74 -4.99 -7.06 17.70
N LEU A 75 -5.07 -8.18 16.99
CA LEU A 75 -5.82 -9.34 17.48
C LEU A 75 -5.13 -10.00 18.69
N PRO A 76 -5.89 -10.40 19.74
CA PRO A 76 -5.34 -10.88 21.01
C PRO A 76 -4.27 -11.95 20.86
N ARG A 77 -4.45 -12.94 19.96
CA ARG A 77 -3.47 -14.01 19.74
C ARG A 77 -2.11 -13.53 19.25
N CYS A 78 -2.09 -12.43 18.47
CA CYS A 78 -0.84 -11.83 17.98
C CYS A 78 -0.16 -11.02 19.10
N VAL A 79 -0.92 -10.18 19.81
CA VAL A 79 -0.42 -9.41 20.95
C VAL A 79 0.14 -10.33 22.03
N GLN A 80 -0.61 -11.38 22.43
CA GLN A 80 -0.17 -12.36 23.43
C GLN A 80 1.07 -13.15 22.98
N THR A 81 1.20 -13.44 21.68
CA THR A 81 2.43 -14.05 21.14
C THR A 81 3.61 -13.10 21.29
N ALA A 82 3.44 -11.82 20.97
CA ALA A 82 4.48 -10.80 21.14
C ALA A 82 4.86 -10.59 22.62
N GLU A 83 3.88 -10.58 23.53
CA GLU A 83 4.11 -10.50 24.97
C GLU A 83 4.95 -11.70 25.48
N ALA A 84 4.62 -12.91 25.04
CA ALA A 84 5.34 -14.11 25.42
C ALA A 84 6.77 -14.12 24.85
N LEU A 85 6.97 -13.69 23.60
CA LEU A 85 8.30 -13.49 22.98
C LEU A 85 9.14 -12.49 23.79
N ARG A 86 8.58 -11.31 24.09
CA ARG A 86 9.23 -10.27 24.90
C ARG A 86 9.68 -10.80 26.26
N ALA A 87 8.78 -11.51 26.96
CA ALA A 87 9.06 -12.10 28.25
C ALA A 87 10.18 -13.15 28.17
N GLY A 88 10.21 -13.97 27.12
CA GLY A 88 11.27 -14.96 26.88
C GLY A 88 12.60 -14.33 26.57
N ALA A 89 12.64 -13.29 25.76
CA ALA A 89 13.86 -12.54 25.43
C ALA A 89 14.40 -11.72 26.62
N SER A 90 13.59 -11.51 27.65
CA SER A 90 13.95 -10.71 28.84
C SER A 90 14.32 -9.27 28.50
N VAL A 91 13.63 -8.68 27.52
CA VAL A 91 13.83 -7.30 27.05
C VAL A 91 12.63 -6.42 27.43
N ASP A 92 12.89 -5.13 27.66
CA ASP A 92 11.85 -4.13 27.90
C ASP A 92 11.59 -3.32 26.63
N LEU A 93 10.76 -3.87 25.75
CA LEU A 93 10.38 -3.25 24.48
C LEU A 93 8.87 -3.00 24.43
N PRO A 94 8.41 -1.87 23.87
CA PRO A 94 6.98 -1.68 23.58
C PRO A 94 6.52 -2.68 22.51
N ILE A 95 5.27 -3.12 22.61
CA ILE A 95 4.58 -3.83 21.54
C ILE A 95 3.77 -2.81 20.77
N VAL A 96 4.09 -2.64 19.50
CA VAL A 96 3.40 -1.70 18.61
C VAL A 96 2.29 -2.44 17.90
N GLU A 97 1.04 -2.04 18.13
CA GLU A 97 -0.08 -2.54 17.35
C GLU A 97 -0.04 -1.97 15.93
N ASP A 98 -0.05 -2.87 14.94
CA ASP A 98 0.06 -2.52 13.53
C ASP A 98 -1.07 -3.18 12.72
N ARG A 99 -1.99 -2.37 12.24
CA ARG A 99 -3.14 -2.84 11.46
C ARG A 99 -2.79 -3.36 10.07
N LEU A 100 -1.59 -3.10 9.56
CA LEU A 100 -1.12 -3.73 8.32
C LEU A 100 -0.86 -5.22 8.51
N LEU A 101 -0.62 -5.68 9.75
CA LEU A 101 -0.40 -7.07 10.11
C LEU A 101 -1.70 -7.85 10.36
N GLY A 102 -2.85 -7.19 10.36
CA GLY A 102 -4.18 -7.79 10.57
C GLY A 102 -5.17 -6.78 11.13
N ASP A 103 -6.47 -7.08 10.98
CA ASP A 103 -7.59 -6.22 11.35
C ASP A 103 -7.54 -4.80 10.71
N PRO A 104 -7.60 -4.73 9.36
CA PRO A 104 -7.90 -5.82 8.44
C PRO A 104 -6.69 -6.50 7.79
N GLY A 105 -5.47 -5.97 7.91
CA GLY A 105 -4.26 -6.43 7.23
C GLY A 105 -4.05 -5.81 5.85
N ILE A 106 -2.81 -5.91 5.34
CA ILE A 106 -2.38 -5.24 4.11
C ILE A 106 -3.17 -5.65 2.86
N PHE A 107 -3.61 -6.90 2.79
CA PHE A 107 -4.32 -7.44 1.63
C PHE A 107 -5.82 -7.10 1.62
N VAL A 108 -6.36 -6.46 2.66
CA VAL A 108 -7.79 -6.12 2.78
C VAL A 108 -7.98 -4.61 2.75
N VAL A 109 -8.80 -4.13 1.82
CA VAL A 109 -9.13 -2.70 1.65
C VAL A 109 -10.53 -2.38 2.15
N ASP A 110 -11.49 -3.25 1.85
CA ASP A 110 -12.88 -3.20 2.33
C ASP A 110 -13.22 -4.54 2.98
N GLY A 111 -13.24 -4.57 4.31
CA GLY A 111 -13.42 -5.80 5.08
C GLY A 111 -14.74 -6.51 4.78
N LYS A 112 -15.83 -5.77 4.52
CA LYS A 112 -17.15 -6.36 4.21
C LYS A 112 -17.14 -7.06 2.84
N ARG A 113 -16.57 -6.42 1.83
CA ARG A 113 -16.45 -7.01 0.47
C ARG A 113 -15.43 -8.14 0.44
N ALA A 114 -14.31 -7.99 1.12
CA ALA A 114 -13.30 -9.03 1.22
C ALA A 114 -13.85 -10.28 1.91
N TRP A 115 -14.62 -10.12 3.01
CA TRP A 115 -15.19 -11.26 3.74
C TRP A 115 -16.05 -12.18 2.87
N SER A 116 -16.77 -11.65 1.87
CA SER A 116 -17.59 -12.49 0.96
C SER A 116 -16.73 -13.54 0.23
N HIS A 117 -15.47 -13.24 -0.06
CA HIS A 117 -14.58 -14.21 -0.70
C HIS A 117 -14.19 -15.37 0.22
N TRP A 118 -14.03 -15.11 1.54
CA TRP A 118 -13.82 -16.19 2.52
C TRP A 118 -15.06 -17.07 2.68
N VAL A 119 -16.26 -16.50 2.53
CA VAL A 119 -17.51 -17.25 2.54
C VAL A 119 -17.68 -18.10 1.26
N GLU A 120 -17.36 -17.53 0.08
CA GLU A 120 -17.59 -18.15 -1.22
C GLU A 120 -16.50 -19.17 -1.61
N ARG A 121 -15.23 -18.88 -1.25
CA ARG A 121 -14.04 -19.63 -1.69
C ARG A 121 -13.36 -20.39 -0.57
N GLU A 122 -13.84 -20.24 0.65
CA GLU A 122 -13.19 -20.71 1.86
C GLU A 122 -11.79 -20.12 2.05
N HIS A 123 -11.11 -20.45 3.12
CA HIS A 123 -9.78 -19.95 3.42
C HIS A 123 -8.77 -20.34 2.34
N GLU A 124 -8.81 -21.60 1.92
CA GLU A 124 -7.88 -22.14 0.92
C GLU A 124 -7.99 -21.42 -0.44
N GLY A 125 -9.21 -21.18 -0.93
CA GLY A 125 -9.42 -20.50 -2.21
C GLY A 125 -8.99 -19.04 -2.20
N VAL A 126 -9.12 -18.33 -1.08
CA VAL A 126 -8.60 -16.97 -0.94
C VAL A 126 -7.07 -17.00 -0.90
N MET A 127 -6.47 -17.91 -0.14
CA MET A 127 -5.03 -18.08 -0.06
C MET A 127 -4.42 -18.41 -1.42
N GLN A 128 -5.03 -19.38 -2.16
CA GLN A 128 -4.60 -19.74 -3.50
C GLN A 128 -4.62 -18.51 -4.44
N HIS A 129 -5.63 -17.64 -4.31
CA HIS A 129 -5.69 -16.40 -5.07
C HIS A 129 -4.53 -15.46 -4.71
N LEU A 130 -4.29 -15.22 -3.42
CA LEU A 130 -3.24 -14.32 -2.96
C LEU A 130 -1.83 -14.74 -3.39
N VAL A 131 -1.56 -16.04 -3.46
CA VAL A 131 -0.22 -16.55 -3.83
C VAL A 131 0.02 -16.67 -5.33
N SER A 132 -1.03 -16.80 -6.16
CA SER A 132 -0.88 -17.17 -7.58
C SER A 132 -1.51 -16.21 -8.59
N GLN A 133 -2.43 -15.32 -8.19
CA GLN A 133 -3.11 -14.45 -9.15
C GLN A 133 -2.55 -13.01 -9.12
N ASP A 134 -2.45 -12.39 -10.28
CA ASP A 134 -1.87 -11.06 -10.47
C ASP A 134 -2.93 -9.95 -10.54
N PHE A 135 -4.07 -10.16 -9.90
CA PHE A 135 -5.13 -9.17 -9.81
C PHE A 135 -5.85 -9.24 -8.47
N ALA A 136 -6.36 -8.09 -8.03
CA ALA A 136 -7.10 -7.98 -6.78
C ALA A 136 -8.53 -8.53 -6.90
N LEU A 137 -8.98 -9.30 -5.89
CA LEU A 137 -10.41 -9.54 -5.68
C LEU A 137 -11.10 -8.25 -5.22
N PRO A 138 -12.41 -8.07 -5.50
CA PRO A 138 -13.16 -6.91 -5.01
C PRO A 138 -13.04 -6.72 -3.50
N GLY A 139 -12.61 -5.54 -3.05
CA GLY A 139 -12.37 -5.23 -1.64
C GLY A 139 -11.00 -5.68 -1.11
N MET A 140 -10.17 -6.27 -1.95
CA MET A 140 -8.80 -6.65 -1.60
C MET A 140 -7.76 -5.79 -2.35
N ALA A 141 -6.55 -5.78 -1.85
CA ALA A 141 -5.39 -5.18 -2.51
C ALA A 141 -4.83 -6.13 -3.59
N ASP A 142 -4.12 -5.55 -4.57
CA ASP A 142 -3.31 -6.32 -5.52
C ASP A 142 -2.19 -7.02 -4.72
N PRO A 143 -2.08 -8.36 -4.80
CA PRO A 143 -1.25 -9.11 -3.87
C PRO A 143 0.25 -8.79 -3.95
N GLU A 144 0.78 -8.58 -5.15
CA GLU A 144 2.22 -8.37 -5.30
C GLU A 144 2.70 -7.01 -4.78
N PRO A 145 2.15 -5.86 -5.21
CA PRO A 145 2.56 -4.58 -4.64
C PRO A 145 2.20 -4.45 -3.15
N ALA A 146 1.13 -5.09 -2.67
CA ALA A 146 0.80 -5.11 -1.25
C ALA A 146 1.85 -5.86 -0.41
N ALA A 147 2.34 -7.01 -0.90
CA ALA A 147 3.40 -7.76 -0.24
C ALA A 147 4.72 -6.97 -0.18
N ARG A 148 5.10 -6.34 -1.30
CA ARG A 148 6.30 -5.46 -1.35
C ARG A 148 6.16 -4.29 -0.37
N PHE A 149 5.00 -3.65 -0.35
CA PHE A 149 4.72 -2.55 0.58
C PHE A 149 4.83 -2.98 2.03
N LEU A 150 4.32 -4.17 2.41
CA LEU A 150 4.46 -4.70 3.76
C LEU A 150 5.93 -4.89 4.14
N VAL A 151 6.73 -5.51 3.27
CA VAL A 151 8.17 -5.71 3.54
C VAL A 151 8.91 -4.37 3.64
N GLN A 152 8.60 -3.41 2.76
CA GLN A 152 9.15 -2.07 2.84
C GLN A 152 8.78 -1.37 4.15
N HIS A 153 7.53 -1.49 4.60
CA HIS A 153 7.05 -0.97 5.89
C HIS A 153 7.82 -1.59 7.06
N MET A 154 7.99 -2.90 7.07
CA MET A 154 8.71 -3.61 8.14
C MET A 154 10.20 -3.20 8.21
N LEU A 155 10.88 -3.13 7.06
CA LEU A 155 12.28 -2.70 7.00
C LEU A 155 12.46 -1.23 7.41
N ALA A 156 11.48 -0.37 7.08
CA ALA A 156 11.49 1.01 7.54
C ALA A 156 11.31 1.14 9.05
N ALA A 157 10.42 0.33 9.64
CA ALA A 157 10.19 0.31 11.08
C ALA A 157 11.44 -0.18 11.86
N ALA A 158 12.31 -0.95 11.21
CA ALA A 158 13.60 -1.34 11.76
C ALA A 158 14.59 -0.16 11.91
N ASP A 159 14.39 0.92 11.17
CA ASP A 159 15.15 2.18 11.25
C ASP A 159 16.68 1.97 11.20
N GLY A 160 17.14 1.06 10.36
CA GLY A 160 18.55 0.72 10.19
C GLY A 160 19.22 0.03 11.38
N ARG A 161 18.51 -0.26 12.46
CA ARG A 161 19.06 -0.92 13.65
C ARG A 161 19.34 -2.39 13.39
N ALA A 162 20.57 -2.82 13.56
CA ALA A 162 20.95 -4.23 13.44
C ALA A 162 20.22 -5.11 14.47
N GLY A 163 19.84 -6.33 14.06
CA GLY A 163 19.12 -7.28 14.89
C GLY A 163 17.77 -7.71 14.31
N LEU A 164 16.94 -8.31 15.15
CA LEU A 164 15.66 -8.88 14.73
C LEU A 164 14.50 -7.94 15.08
N HIS A 165 13.69 -7.64 14.07
CA HIS A 165 12.47 -6.84 14.17
C HIS A 165 11.30 -7.77 13.86
N VAL A 166 10.52 -8.14 14.90
CA VAL A 166 9.51 -9.19 14.79
C VAL A 166 8.12 -8.57 14.59
N PHE A 167 7.42 -9.03 13.57
CA PHE A 167 6.07 -8.60 13.16
C PHE A 167 5.12 -9.80 13.25
N VAL A 168 4.34 -9.87 14.32
CA VAL A 168 3.46 -11.01 14.61
C VAL A 168 2.13 -10.85 13.89
N THR A 169 1.79 -11.83 13.07
CA THR A 169 0.64 -11.79 12.16
C THR A 169 -0.05 -13.16 12.02
N HIS A 170 -0.74 -13.37 10.90
CA HIS A 170 -1.54 -14.54 10.55
C HIS A 170 -0.90 -15.32 9.40
N ASP A 171 -1.32 -16.57 9.23
CA ASP A 171 -0.85 -17.45 8.16
C ASP A 171 -1.01 -16.85 6.76
N SER A 172 -2.16 -16.22 6.49
CA SER A 172 -2.44 -15.61 5.20
C SER A 172 -1.43 -14.53 4.80
N LEU A 173 -1.03 -13.67 5.76
CA LEU A 173 -0.07 -12.61 5.46
C LEU A 173 1.34 -13.19 5.27
N VAL A 174 1.74 -14.15 6.11
CA VAL A 174 3.05 -14.81 5.96
C VAL A 174 3.14 -15.52 4.60
N THR A 175 2.13 -16.34 4.27
CA THR A 175 2.14 -17.13 3.03
C THR A 175 2.15 -16.24 1.80
N ALA A 176 1.22 -15.28 1.72
CA ALA A 176 1.11 -14.40 0.55
C ALA A 176 2.38 -13.54 0.38
N THR A 177 2.89 -12.96 1.47
CA THR A 177 4.10 -12.15 1.40
C THR A 177 5.31 -12.98 1.01
N ALA A 178 5.51 -14.16 1.61
CA ALA A 178 6.60 -15.05 1.27
C ALA A 178 6.54 -15.48 -0.21
N ALA A 179 5.37 -15.94 -0.70
CA ALA A 179 5.19 -16.36 -2.09
C ALA A 179 5.58 -15.25 -3.07
N ARG A 180 5.12 -14.02 -2.83
CA ARG A 180 5.39 -12.88 -3.71
C ARG A 180 6.84 -12.44 -3.72
N LEU A 181 7.50 -12.46 -2.56
CA LEU A 181 8.92 -12.07 -2.46
C LEU A 181 9.88 -13.18 -2.92
N LEU A 182 9.45 -14.44 -2.84
CA LEU A 182 10.18 -15.58 -3.41
C LEU A 182 10.01 -15.68 -4.93
N GLY A 183 8.93 -15.09 -5.49
CA GLY A 183 8.61 -15.17 -6.90
C GLY A 183 8.01 -16.53 -7.31
N GLU A 184 7.47 -17.30 -6.35
CA GLU A 184 6.87 -18.61 -6.61
C GLU A 184 5.59 -18.83 -5.79
N PRO A 185 4.54 -19.45 -6.34
CA PRO A 185 3.34 -19.78 -5.58
C PRO A 185 3.65 -20.85 -4.53
N LEU A 186 3.18 -20.64 -3.31
CA LEU A 186 3.29 -21.60 -2.22
C LEU A 186 2.00 -22.45 -2.14
N GLY A 187 2.13 -23.77 -2.28
CA GLY A 187 1.04 -24.72 -2.07
C GLY A 187 0.65 -24.86 -0.59
N THR A 188 -0.45 -25.57 -0.32
CA THR A 188 -0.97 -25.78 1.04
C THR A 188 0.01 -26.46 1.99
N ASP A 189 0.86 -27.33 1.47
CA ASP A 189 1.94 -28.00 2.19
C ASP A 189 3.05 -27.03 2.67
N ALA A 190 3.16 -25.89 2.00
CA ALA A 190 4.10 -24.83 2.33
C ALA A 190 3.52 -23.72 3.21
N TRP A 191 2.26 -23.82 3.65
CA TRP A 191 1.68 -22.82 4.56
C TRP A 191 2.32 -22.87 5.94
N PRO A 192 2.52 -21.70 6.61
CA PRO A 192 3.29 -21.66 7.84
C PRO A 192 2.60 -22.38 8.98
N TRP A 193 3.37 -23.11 9.77
CA TRP A 193 2.99 -23.57 11.09
C TRP A 193 2.89 -22.41 12.07
N TYR A 194 2.34 -22.64 13.26
CA TYR A 194 2.41 -21.68 14.35
C TYR A 194 3.87 -21.35 14.67
N LEU A 195 4.17 -20.08 14.90
CA LEU A 195 5.53 -19.56 15.09
C LEU A 195 6.47 -19.80 13.89
N GLU A 196 5.94 -20.12 12.72
CA GLU A 196 6.75 -20.10 11.49
C GLU A 196 6.65 -18.73 10.82
N GLY A 197 7.70 -18.29 10.14
CA GLY A 197 7.77 -16.95 9.57
C GLY A 197 8.69 -16.84 8.37
N ALA A 198 8.56 -15.70 7.68
CA ALA A 198 9.43 -15.28 6.60
C ALA A 198 10.41 -14.20 7.10
N PHE A 199 11.63 -14.22 6.59
CA PHE A 199 12.74 -13.37 6.99
C PHE A 199 13.15 -12.47 5.84
N PHE A 200 13.31 -11.16 6.10
CA PHE A 200 13.65 -10.17 5.09
C PHE A 200 14.77 -9.26 5.61
N TRP A 201 15.83 -9.11 4.85
CA TRP A 201 16.90 -8.16 5.16
C TRP A 201 17.52 -7.61 3.88
N SER A 202 18.14 -6.44 3.97
CA SER A 202 18.82 -5.82 2.85
C SER A 202 20.29 -5.57 3.19
N GLU A 203 21.17 -6.00 2.29
CA GLU A 203 22.60 -5.72 2.36
C GLU A 203 23.13 -5.33 0.97
N ASN A 204 23.95 -4.29 0.90
CA ASN A 204 24.57 -3.84 -0.34
C ASN A 204 23.58 -3.59 -1.50
N GLY A 205 22.38 -3.07 -1.18
CA GLY A 205 21.33 -2.82 -2.16
C GLY A 205 20.60 -4.08 -2.65
N GLN A 206 20.87 -5.26 -2.07
CA GLN A 206 20.17 -6.51 -2.35
C GLN A 206 19.23 -6.85 -1.19
N LEU A 207 17.95 -7.10 -1.52
CA LEU A 207 16.98 -7.69 -0.63
C LEU A 207 17.12 -9.21 -0.64
N THR A 208 17.18 -9.82 0.51
CA THR A 208 17.06 -11.27 0.67
C THR A 208 15.72 -11.59 1.35
N ALA A 209 14.98 -12.53 0.78
CA ALA A 209 13.78 -13.12 1.36
C ALA A 209 14.02 -14.60 1.63
N GLY A 210 13.82 -15.04 2.88
CA GLY A 210 14.00 -16.42 3.30
C GLY A 210 12.72 -16.99 3.91
N TYR A 211 12.31 -18.19 3.47
CA TYR A 211 11.16 -18.91 4.03
C TYR A 211 11.34 -20.40 3.88
N ARG A 212 11.31 -21.15 4.99
CA ARG A 212 11.61 -22.59 5.03
C ARG A 212 12.99 -22.89 4.43
N ASP A 213 13.04 -23.69 3.37
CA ASP A 213 14.24 -24.05 2.60
C ASP A 213 14.44 -23.18 1.34
N ARG A 214 13.63 -22.13 1.18
CA ARG A 214 13.62 -21.25 0.00
C ARG A 214 14.28 -19.92 0.31
N ILE A 215 15.01 -19.41 -0.66
CA ILE A 215 15.66 -18.11 -0.61
C ILE A 215 15.54 -17.40 -1.97
N SER A 216 15.24 -16.11 -1.92
CA SER A 216 15.27 -15.24 -3.10
C SER A 216 16.16 -14.03 -2.81
N ARG A 217 16.82 -13.51 -3.86
CA ARG A 217 17.58 -12.27 -3.82
C ARG A 217 17.18 -11.40 -5.01
N SER A 218 16.87 -10.15 -4.72
CA SER A 218 16.49 -9.14 -5.71
C SER A 218 17.06 -7.78 -5.32
N PRO A 219 17.16 -6.83 -6.26
CA PRO A 219 17.48 -5.45 -5.89
C PRO A 219 16.50 -4.92 -4.85
N ALA A 220 16.99 -4.27 -3.79
CA ALA A 220 16.12 -3.69 -2.76
C ALA A 220 15.20 -2.60 -3.32
N ALA A 221 15.62 -1.93 -4.41
CA ALA A 221 14.81 -0.97 -5.15
C ALA A 221 13.52 -1.57 -5.73
N ASP A 222 13.49 -2.88 -5.97
CA ASP A 222 12.31 -3.57 -6.51
C ASP A 222 11.12 -3.61 -5.52
N LEU A 223 11.35 -3.32 -4.24
CA LEU A 223 10.26 -3.20 -3.27
C LEU A 223 9.30 -2.05 -3.58
N ALA A 224 9.79 -0.99 -4.22
CA ALA A 224 8.97 0.15 -4.60
C ALA A 224 9.30 0.57 -6.04
N GLN A 225 8.58 -0.02 -6.98
CA GLN A 225 8.78 0.25 -8.40
C GLN A 225 7.73 1.19 -8.97
N LEU A 226 8.18 2.21 -9.64
CA LEU A 226 7.36 3.12 -10.44
C LEU A 226 8.07 3.33 -11.78
N ASP A 227 8.01 2.32 -12.64
CA ASP A 227 8.61 2.33 -13.98
C ASP A 227 7.55 2.45 -15.08
N GLU A 228 7.98 2.82 -16.28
CA GLU A 228 7.09 3.02 -17.42
C GLU A 228 6.31 1.76 -17.80
N ARG A 229 6.92 0.58 -17.69
CA ARG A 229 6.26 -0.69 -18.00
C ARG A 229 5.13 -0.98 -17.03
N GLY A 230 5.38 -0.88 -15.74
CA GLY A 230 4.36 -1.06 -14.70
C GLY A 230 3.22 -0.05 -14.83
N VAL A 231 3.54 1.20 -15.18
CA VAL A 231 2.55 2.26 -15.46
C VAL A 231 1.67 1.90 -16.67
N ILE A 232 2.25 1.41 -17.78
CA ILE A 232 1.50 0.96 -18.96
C ILE A 232 0.61 -0.23 -18.61
N ASP A 233 1.16 -1.26 -17.97
CA ASP A 233 0.42 -2.48 -17.63
C ASP A 233 -0.74 -2.19 -16.67
N PHE A 234 -0.53 -1.32 -15.69
CA PHE A 234 -1.60 -0.83 -14.82
C PHE A 234 -2.69 -0.07 -15.60
N ALA A 235 -2.29 0.88 -16.43
CA ALA A 235 -3.24 1.69 -17.21
C ALA A 235 -4.07 0.82 -18.15
N ARG A 236 -3.45 -0.09 -18.89
CA ARG A 236 -4.13 -1.05 -19.77
C ARG A 236 -5.17 -1.87 -19.01
N ARG A 237 -4.78 -2.42 -17.87
CA ARG A 237 -5.66 -3.25 -17.03
C ARG A 237 -6.87 -2.47 -16.50
N GLU A 238 -6.65 -1.29 -15.92
CA GLU A 238 -7.73 -0.48 -15.34
C GLU A 238 -8.65 0.11 -16.42
N VAL A 239 -8.10 0.54 -17.55
CA VAL A 239 -8.89 1.05 -18.70
C VAL A 239 -9.68 -0.08 -19.36
N ALA A 240 -9.09 -1.26 -19.63
CA ALA A 240 -9.81 -2.40 -20.16
C ALA A 240 -10.96 -2.84 -19.23
N ARG A 241 -10.74 -2.78 -17.92
CA ARG A 241 -11.75 -3.09 -16.90
C ARG A 241 -12.93 -2.11 -16.90
N THR A 242 -12.68 -0.83 -17.11
CA THR A 242 -13.68 0.24 -17.03
C THR A 242 -14.28 0.58 -18.39
N LEU A 243 -13.46 0.91 -19.35
CA LEU A 243 -13.89 1.36 -20.69
C LEU A 243 -13.93 0.25 -21.73
N GLY A 244 -13.20 -0.85 -21.51
CA GLY A 244 -13.01 -1.92 -22.48
C GLY A 244 -11.69 -1.79 -23.24
N PRO A 245 -11.35 -2.80 -24.07
CA PRO A 245 -10.04 -2.84 -24.74
C PRO A 245 -9.95 -1.95 -26.00
N GLU A 246 -11.08 -1.62 -26.61
CA GLU A 246 -11.14 -0.90 -27.88
C GLU A 246 -11.72 0.50 -27.69
N ILE A 247 -10.89 1.53 -27.83
CA ILE A 247 -11.28 2.93 -27.61
C ILE A 247 -10.68 3.78 -28.73
N ASP A 248 -11.51 4.31 -29.61
CA ASP A 248 -11.09 5.24 -30.68
C ASP A 248 -10.97 6.68 -30.15
N ALA A 249 -10.13 6.87 -29.15
CA ALA A 249 -9.83 8.18 -28.58
C ALA A 249 -8.40 8.26 -28.07
N ARG A 250 -7.80 9.42 -28.18
CA ARG A 250 -6.57 9.76 -27.48
C ARG A 250 -6.90 10.30 -26.10
N PHE A 251 -6.24 9.78 -25.05
CA PHE A 251 -6.40 10.27 -23.68
C PHE A 251 -5.21 9.94 -22.82
N PHE A 252 -5.11 10.62 -21.67
CA PHE A 252 -4.12 10.34 -20.65
C PHE A 252 -4.81 9.83 -19.38
N LEU A 253 -4.39 8.69 -18.85
CA LEU A 253 -4.61 8.35 -17.46
C LEU A 253 -3.43 8.95 -16.69
N ALA A 254 -3.68 9.93 -15.80
CA ALA A 254 -2.59 10.62 -15.10
C ALA A 254 -3.02 11.04 -13.69
N GLY A 255 -2.10 11.03 -12.75
CA GLY A 255 -2.36 11.47 -11.38
C GLY A 255 -2.15 10.40 -10.33
N GLY A 256 -2.86 10.54 -9.20
CA GLY A 256 -2.67 9.71 -8.01
C GLY A 256 -3.07 8.24 -8.11
N ALA A 257 -3.69 7.81 -9.21
CA ALA A 257 -4.07 6.42 -9.43
C ALA A 257 -2.88 5.45 -9.38
N PHE A 258 -1.72 5.88 -9.86
CA PHE A 258 -0.51 5.05 -9.94
C PHE A 258 0.13 4.72 -8.58
N LYS A 259 -0.31 5.34 -7.48
CA LYS A 259 0.06 4.88 -6.13
C LYS A 259 -0.35 3.43 -5.85
N ALA A 260 -1.31 2.91 -6.61
CA ALA A 260 -1.68 1.50 -6.57
C ALA A 260 -0.49 0.57 -6.85
N LEU A 261 0.45 0.98 -7.69
CA LEU A 261 1.69 0.23 -7.97
C LEU A 261 2.62 0.12 -6.74
N LEU A 262 2.52 1.08 -5.82
CA LEU A 262 3.34 1.13 -4.61
C LEU A 262 2.70 0.41 -3.42
N THR A 263 1.36 0.34 -3.36
CA THR A 263 0.63 -0.11 -2.17
C THR A 263 -0.26 -1.33 -2.41
N GLY A 264 -0.53 -1.67 -3.67
CA GLY A 264 -1.55 -2.65 -4.04
C GLY A 264 -2.99 -2.17 -3.83
N ARG A 265 -3.21 -1.05 -3.17
CA ARG A 265 -4.56 -0.52 -2.94
C ARG A 265 -5.17 -0.02 -4.24
N PRO A 266 -6.42 -0.37 -4.56
CA PRO A 266 -7.08 0.14 -5.76
C PRO A 266 -7.15 1.67 -5.72
N PRO A 267 -7.02 2.34 -6.89
CA PRO A 267 -7.15 3.78 -6.96
C PRO A 267 -8.55 4.22 -6.54
N ARG A 268 -8.65 5.37 -5.91
CA ARG A 268 -9.92 5.99 -5.54
C ARG A 268 -10.73 6.39 -6.77
N ASP A 269 -10.04 6.96 -7.76
CA ASP A 269 -10.55 7.45 -9.02
C ASP A 269 -9.50 7.28 -10.13
N LEU A 270 -9.98 7.27 -11.37
CA LEU A 270 -9.16 7.26 -12.59
C LEU A 270 -9.41 8.56 -13.33
N ASP A 271 -8.44 9.47 -13.30
CA ASP A 271 -8.51 10.75 -14.02
C ASP A 271 -8.12 10.55 -15.48
N LEU A 272 -9.08 10.65 -16.39
CA LEU A 272 -8.89 10.54 -17.84
C LEU A 272 -8.93 11.92 -18.49
N TRP A 273 -7.78 12.40 -18.91
CA TRP A 273 -7.61 13.71 -19.55
C TRP A 273 -7.69 13.58 -21.06
N ALA A 274 -8.65 14.26 -21.67
CA ALA A 274 -8.82 14.28 -23.13
C ALA A 274 -8.14 15.51 -23.73
N PRO A 275 -7.28 15.37 -24.77
CA PRO A 275 -6.62 16.50 -25.41
C PRO A 275 -7.53 17.25 -26.42
N SER A 276 -8.67 16.67 -26.76
CA SER A 276 -9.64 17.29 -27.67
C SER A 276 -11.09 17.06 -27.24
N VAL A 277 -12.00 17.91 -27.70
CA VAL A 277 -13.46 17.76 -27.49
C VAL A 277 -13.95 16.42 -28.05
N ARG A 278 -13.48 16.05 -29.26
CA ARG A 278 -13.83 14.77 -29.89
C ARG A 278 -13.45 13.59 -29.00
N ASP A 279 -12.21 13.57 -28.49
CA ASP A 279 -11.76 12.47 -27.62
C ASP A 279 -12.60 12.38 -26.35
N ARG A 280 -12.92 13.53 -25.73
CA ARG A 280 -13.78 13.60 -24.55
C ARG A 280 -15.19 13.07 -24.81
N GLU A 281 -15.80 13.44 -25.95
CA GLU A 281 -17.12 12.96 -26.36
C GLU A 281 -17.12 11.46 -26.63
N THR A 282 -16.05 10.94 -27.24
CA THR A 282 -15.86 9.50 -27.42
C THR A 282 -15.79 8.77 -26.09
N LEU A 283 -15.00 9.25 -25.12
CA LEU A 283 -14.91 8.66 -23.77
C LEU A 283 -16.28 8.68 -23.06
N LEU A 284 -17.02 9.78 -23.14
CA LEU A 284 -18.39 9.88 -22.59
C LEU A 284 -19.33 8.84 -23.23
N SER A 285 -19.24 8.66 -24.54
CA SER A 285 -20.05 7.69 -25.29
C SER A 285 -19.70 6.25 -24.87
N VAL A 286 -18.41 5.94 -24.72
CA VAL A 286 -17.94 4.63 -24.25
C VAL A 286 -18.43 4.34 -22.83
N LEU A 287 -18.30 5.30 -21.91
CA LEU A 287 -18.80 5.16 -20.53
C LEU A 287 -20.32 4.90 -20.51
N ALA A 288 -21.08 5.65 -21.30
CA ALA A 288 -22.53 5.45 -21.42
C ALA A 288 -22.89 4.07 -21.98
N ALA A 289 -22.22 3.63 -23.07
CA ALA A 289 -22.43 2.31 -23.69
C ALA A 289 -22.08 1.15 -22.72
N ARG A 290 -21.15 1.38 -21.77
CA ARG A 290 -20.76 0.43 -20.75
C ARG A 290 -21.66 0.46 -19.51
N GLY A 291 -22.70 1.30 -19.48
CA GLY A 291 -23.63 1.42 -18.36
C GLY A 291 -23.06 2.16 -17.16
N ALA A 292 -22.09 3.03 -17.37
CA ALA A 292 -21.54 3.85 -16.29
C ALA A 292 -22.61 4.81 -15.74
N ARG A 293 -22.75 4.84 -14.41
CA ARG A 293 -23.70 5.71 -13.72
C ARG A 293 -23.02 7.03 -13.39
N ARG A 294 -23.54 8.13 -13.96
CA ARG A 294 -23.06 9.48 -13.62
C ARG A 294 -23.29 9.76 -12.13
N LEU A 295 -22.27 10.26 -11.48
CA LEU A 295 -22.31 10.73 -10.09
C LEU A 295 -22.69 12.20 -10.04
N ASP A 296 -22.87 12.74 -8.83
CA ASP A 296 -23.14 14.17 -8.66
C ASP A 296 -22.05 15.02 -9.29
N ALA A 297 -22.45 16.18 -9.81
CA ALA A 297 -21.57 17.09 -10.53
C ALA A 297 -20.41 17.54 -9.61
N ARG A 298 -19.20 17.39 -10.09
CA ARG A 298 -17.99 17.92 -9.45
C ARG A 298 -17.56 19.22 -10.11
N PRO A 299 -16.91 20.13 -9.36
CA PRO A 299 -16.53 21.44 -9.93
C PRO A 299 -15.58 21.36 -11.14
N PHE A 300 -14.80 20.28 -11.25
CA PHE A 300 -13.70 20.18 -12.22
C PHE A 300 -13.83 19.02 -13.20
N ALA A 301 -14.71 18.06 -12.94
CA ALA A 301 -14.84 16.85 -13.73
C ALA A 301 -16.26 16.30 -13.72
N ASP A 302 -16.64 15.61 -14.78
CA ASP A 302 -17.75 14.67 -14.75
C ASP A 302 -17.24 13.36 -14.15
N ALA A 303 -17.93 12.83 -13.13
CA ALA A 303 -17.57 11.60 -12.45
C ALA A 303 -18.59 10.49 -12.74
N PHE A 304 -18.10 9.29 -12.96
CA PHE A 304 -18.89 8.11 -13.33
C PHE A 304 -18.50 6.92 -12.46
N ALA A 305 -19.50 6.26 -11.86
CA ALA A 305 -19.30 4.97 -11.23
C ALA A 305 -19.48 3.87 -12.27
N ILE A 306 -18.50 3.01 -12.42
CA ILE A 306 -18.53 1.83 -13.27
C ILE A 306 -17.88 0.64 -12.58
N ARG A 307 -18.65 -0.45 -12.41
CA ARG A 307 -18.25 -1.60 -11.58
C ARG A 307 -17.86 -1.14 -10.17
N ASP A 308 -16.61 -1.28 -9.79
CA ASP A 308 -16.04 -0.89 -8.49
C ASP A 308 -15.05 0.28 -8.59
N ARG A 309 -15.11 1.03 -9.70
CA ARG A 309 -14.25 2.19 -9.96
C ARG A 309 -15.05 3.46 -10.13
N VAL A 310 -14.41 4.57 -9.85
CA VAL A 310 -14.84 5.90 -10.27
C VAL A 310 -13.91 6.35 -11.38
N VAL A 311 -14.50 6.81 -12.49
CA VAL A 311 -13.78 7.45 -13.61
C VAL A 311 -14.14 8.91 -13.61
N GLU A 312 -13.16 9.78 -13.64
CA GLU A 312 -13.32 11.24 -13.76
C GLU A 312 -12.84 11.70 -15.13
N LEU A 313 -13.68 12.49 -15.79
CA LEU A 313 -13.35 13.21 -17.01
C LEU A 313 -13.27 14.70 -16.69
N PRO A 314 -12.09 15.28 -16.55
CA PRO A 314 -11.94 16.72 -16.33
C PRO A 314 -12.63 17.56 -17.38
N HIS A 315 -13.21 18.71 -16.98
CA HIS A 315 -13.87 19.63 -17.90
C HIS A 315 -12.86 20.36 -18.80
N GLU A 316 -11.61 20.48 -18.31
CA GLU A 316 -10.53 21.09 -19.08
C GLU A 316 -10.16 20.20 -20.26
N VAL A 317 -10.36 20.73 -21.46
CA VAL A 317 -9.95 20.12 -22.72
C VAL A 317 -8.97 21.07 -23.38
N ALA A 318 -7.72 20.65 -23.55
CA ALA A 318 -6.72 21.46 -24.22
C ALA A 318 -5.77 20.56 -25.01
N PRO A 319 -5.36 20.96 -26.22
CA PRO A 319 -4.28 20.29 -26.93
C PRO A 319 -3.02 20.34 -26.08
N GLN A 320 -2.53 19.17 -25.67
CA GLN A 320 -1.35 19.04 -24.80
C GLN A 320 -0.69 17.68 -25.01
N THR A 321 0.56 17.59 -24.61
CA THR A 321 1.28 16.30 -24.46
C THR A 321 1.08 15.74 -23.06
N LEU A 322 1.45 14.48 -22.86
CA LEU A 322 1.42 13.89 -21.54
C LEU A 322 2.38 14.63 -20.58
N GLU A 323 3.57 14.99 -21.06
CA GLU A 323 4.58 15.72 -20.30
C GLU A 323 4.07 17.09 -19.81
N GLU A 324 3.42 17.85 -20.72
CA GLU A 324 2.81 19.14 -20.37
C GLU A 324 1.69 18.97 -19.34
N ARG A 325 0.92 17.87 -19.41
CA ARG A 325 -0.09 17.54 -18.39
C ARG A 325 0.55 17.26 -17.05
N LEU A 326 1.59 16.41 -17.02
CA LEU A 326 2.27 16.02 -15.80
C LEU A 326 2.97 17.19 -15.10
N ALA A 327 3.53 18.12 -15.85
CA ALA A 327 4.15 19.34 -15.32
C ALA A 327 3.17 20.28 -14.57
N ARG A 328 1.86 20.07 -14.69
CA ARG A 328 0.82 20.87 -14.01
C ARG A 328 0.33 20.27 -12.70
N PHE A 329 0.81 19.09 -12.30
CA PHE A 329 0.55 18.55 -10.99
C PHE A 329 1.35 19.29 -9.92
N ASP A 330 0.94 19.16 -8.69
CA ASP A 330 1.53 19.81 -7.51
C ASP A 330 2.47 18.86 -6.74
N ILE A 331 2.13 17.57 -6.69
CA ILE A 331 2.91 16.55 -5.98
C ILE A 331 3.57 15.63 -7.00
N ALA A 332 4.85 15.39 -6.82
CA ALA A 332 5.67 14.58 -7.72
C ALA A 332 5.09 13.17 -7.96
N LEU A 333 4.60 12.50 -6.91
CA LEU A 333 3.94 11.19 -6.98
C LEU A 333 2.64 11.18 -7.79
N SER A 334 2.07 12.35 -8.12
CA SER A 334 0.95 12.48 -9.06
C SER A 334 1.40 12.77 -10.50
N ALA A 335 2.67 13.10 -10.71
CA ALA A 335 3.23 13.38 -12.03
C ALA A 335 3.69 12.09 -12.73
N VAL A 336 2.76 11.16 -12.81
CA VAL A 336 2.88 9.85 -13.47
C VAL A 336 1.68 9.68 -14.38
N GLY A 337 1.89 9.17 -15.57
CA GLY A 337 0.80 8.99 -16.50
C GLY A 337 1.10 8.02 -17.63
N ALA A 338 0.03 7.51 -18.21
CA ALA A 338 0.03 6.73 -19.44
C ALA A 338 -0.88 7.35 -20.48
N GLU A 339 -0.44 7.38 -21.71
CA GLU A 339 -1.15 7.88 -22.87
C GLU A 339 -1.63 6.72 -23.73
N HIS A 340 -2.90 6.72 -24.06
CA HIS A 340 -3.53 5.85 -25.03
C HIS A 340 -3.69 6.58 -26.37
N GLN A 341 -3.33 5.91 -27.47
CA GLN A 341 -3.57 6.36 -28.84
C GLN A 341 -4.74 5.60 -29.46
N PRO A 342 -5.46 6.19 -30.44
CA PRO A 342 -6.59 5.54 -31.11
C PRO A 342 -6.26 4.20 -31.78
N ASP A 343 -5.00 3.97 -32.16
CA ASP A 343 -4.50 2.71 -32.71
C ASP A 343 -4.23 1.62 -31.67
N GLY A 344 -4.48 1.92 -30.38
CA GLY A 344 -4.27 1.00 -29.26
C GLY A 344 -2.87 1.04 -28.65
N GLU A 345 -1.97 1.87 -29.20
CA GLU A 345 -0.63 2.02 -28.63
C GLU A 345 -0.66 2.79 -27.31
N TRP A 346 0.26 2.41 -26.42
CA TRP A 346 0.44 3.03 -25.12
C TRP A 346 1.89 3.48 -24.90
N ARG A 347 2.03 4.66 -24.32
CA ARG A 347 3.30 5.10 -23.75
C ARG A 347 3.09 5.62 -22.34
N ALA A 348 4.14 5.62 -21.53
CA ALA A 348 4.11 6.16 -20.17
C ALA A 348 5.19 7.21 -19.96
N VAL A 349 4.96 8.04 -18.97
CA VAL A 349 5.95 9.00 -18.46
C VAL A 349 5.89 8.98 -16.94
N VAL A 350 7.05 8.79 -16.32
CA VAL A 350 7.28 8.96 -14.89
C VAL A 350 8.16 10.18 -14.71
N HIS A 351 7.65 11.22 -14.05
CA HIS A 351 8.44 12.42 -13.81
C HIS A 351 9.66 12.09 -12.91
N PRO A 352 10.87 12.62 -13.18
CA PRO A 352 12.07 12.29 -12.39
C PRO A 352 11.91 12.52 -10.87
N LEU A 353 11.17 13.57 -10.46
CA LEU A 353 10.88 13.79 -9.04
C LEU A 353 9.90 12.77 -8.45
N ALA A 354 9.04 12.12 -9.26
CA ALA A 354 8.22 11.02 -8.80
C ALA A 354 9.09 9.80 -8.47
N GLN A 355 10.05 9.50 -9.34
CA GLN A 355 11.05 8.46 -9.08
C GLN A 355 11.87 8.78 -7.82
N ALA A 356 12.39 10.02 -7.70
CA ALA A 356 13.11 10.45 -6.51
C ALA A 356 12.27 10.38 -5.23
N SER A 357 10.96 10.70 -5.29
CA SER A 357 10.02 10.53 -4.16
C SER A 357 9.96 9.09 -3.67
N VAL A 358 9.91 8.13 -4.61
CA VAL A 358 9.87 6.70 -4.28
C VAL A 358 11.20 6.23 -3.68
N GLU A 359 12.32 6.58 -4.30
CA GLU A 359 13.67 6.18 -3.87
C GLU A 359 14.02 6.74 -2.48
N GLN A 360 13.67 8.00 -2.23
CA GLN A 360 13.96 8.69 -0.97
C GLN A 360 12.88 8.45 0.09
N ARG A 361 11.76 7.84 -0.27
CA ARG A 361 10.57 7.69 0.58
C ARG A 361 10.07 9.02 1.15
N GLN A 362 10.02 10.04 0.29
CA GLN A 362 9.62 11.39 0.62
C GLN A 362 8.55 11.89 -0.34
N VAL A 363 7.60 12.69 0.16
CA VAL A 363 6.61 13.35 -0.70
C VAL A 363 7.18 14.69 -1.14
N LEU A 364 7.56 14.79 -2.42
CA LEU A 364 8.17 15.98 -3.02
C LEU A 364 7.12 16.79 -3.79
N LEU A 365 7.30 18.12 -3.81
CA LEU A 365 6.50 19.05 -4.62
C LEU A 365 7.10 19.23 -6.02
N LEU A 366 6.23 19.48 -7.00
CA LEU A 366 6.62 20.09 -8.27
C LEU A 366 6.60 21.60 -8.11
N LYS A 367 7.73 22.24 -8.34
CA LYS A 367 7.92 23.71 -8.17
C LYS A 367 8.15 24.37 -9.53
N PRO A 368 7.60 25.58 -9.75
CA PRO A 368 6.69 26.32 -8.87
C PRO A 368 5.29 25.68 -8.83
N LEU A 369 4.51 25.94 -7.77
CA LEU A 369 3.12 25.48 -7.67
C LEU A 369 2.25 26.18 -8.71
N VAL A 370 2.06 25.60 -9.86
CA VAL A 370 1.27 26.16 -10.97
C VAL A 370 -0.18 26.44 -10.54
N ASN A 371 -0.76 25.54 -9.78
CA ASN A 371 -2.13 25.65 -9.27
C ASN A 371 -2.17 26.22 -7.83
N TRP A 372 -1.43 27.27 -7.57
CA TRP A 372 -1.26 27.89 -6.27
C TRP A 372 -2.57 28.18 -5.51
N LYS A 373 -3.69 28.42 -6.22
CA LYS A 373 -5.03 28.61 -5.63
C LYS A 373 -5.55 27.39 -4.84
N TYR A 374 -4.91 26.22 -5.04
CA TYR A 374 -5.22 24.97 -4.37
C TYR A 374 -4.10 24.55 -3.38
N ALA A 375 -3.24 25.48 -2.96
CA ALA A 375 -2.10 25.17 -2.09
C ALA A 375 -2.51 24.44 -0.79
N LEU A 376 -3.64 24.79 -0.18
CA LEU A 376 -4.16 24.09 1.01
C LEU A 376 -4.56 22.64 0.70
N ALA A 377 -5.17 22.40 -0.46
CA ALA A 377 -5.48 21.03 -0.90
C ALA A 377 -4.21 20.24 -1.28
N THR A 378 -3.16 20.95 -1.74
CA THR A 378 -1.83 20.36 -1.96
C THR A 378 -1.21 19.92 -0.64
N LEU A 379 -1.29 20.74 0.42
CA LEU A 379 -0.78 20.40 1.75
C LEU A 379 -1.48 19.18 2.34
N GLU A 380 -2.82 19.16 2.28
CA GLU A 380 -3.61 17.98 2.72
C GLU A 380 -3.22 16.73 1.94
N ARG A 381 -3.10 16.82 0.61
CA ARG A 381 -2.72 15.71 -0.25
C ARG A 381 -1.31 15.21 0.05
N MET A 382 -0.38 16.13 0.30
CA MET A 382 1.01 15.80 0.67
C MET A 382 1.05 14.99 1.96
N ARG A 383 0.40 15.45 3.02
CA ARG A 383 0.33 14.78 4.31
C ARG A 383 -0.42 13.43 4.21
N ARG A 384 -1.49 13.39 3.44
CA ARG A 384 -2.24 12.17 3.17
C ARG A 384 -1.38 11.13 2.42
N TYR A 385 -0.65 11.54 1.40
CA TYR A 385 0.26 10.64 0.67
C TYR A 385 1.39 10.12 1.57
N ALA A 386 1.95 10.98 2.40
CA ALA A 386 2.93 10.58 3.40
C ALA A 386 2.37 9.50 4.34
N HIS A 387 1.18 9.72 4.87
CA HIS A 387 0.50 8.75 5.74
C HIS A 387 0.17 7.43 5.00
N GLU A 388 -0.42 7.50 3.80
CA GLU A 388 -0.83 6.32 3.01
C GLU A 388 0.36 5.44 2.60
N LEU A 389 1.52 6.05 2.31
CA LEU A 389 2.72 5.38 1.82
C LEU A 389 3.75 5.08 2.93
N GLY A 390 3.57 5.62 4.13
CA GLY A 390 4.60 5.58 5.17
C GLY A 390 5.86 6.37 4.76
N TYR A 391 5.68 7.46 4.01
CA TYR A 391 6.74 8.36 3.58
C TYR A 391 6.83 9.57 4.51
N SER A 392 7.95 10.27 4.49
CA SER A 392 8.11 11.55 5.20
C SER A 392 7.69 12.74 4.32
N THR A 393 7.30 13.84 4.98
CA THR A 393 7.27 15.17 4.37
C THR A 393 8.52 15.93 4.81
N LEU A 394 9.03 16.78 3.93
CA LEU A 394 10.15 17.66 4.26
C LEU A 394 9.60 19.00 4.77
N PRO A 395 10.12 19.54 5.89
CA PRO A 395 9.67 20.83 6.41
C PRO A 395 9.74 21.99 5.40
N GLU A 396 10.74 21.98 4.52
CA GLU A 396 10.91 22.96 3.45
C GLU A 396 9.85 22.85 2.34
N GLU A 397 9.31 21.64 2.08
CA GLU A 397 8.23 21.44 1.13
C GLU A 397 6.91 22.00 1.69
N GLU A 398 6.60 21.73 2.96
CA GLU A 398 5.44 22.34 3.62
C GLU A 398 5.59 23.86 3.76
N ALA A 399 6.79 24.35 4.09
CA ALA A 399 7.07 25.77 4.17
C ALA A 399 6.87 26.51 2.83
N GLU A 400 7.17 25.85 1.69
CA GLU A 400 6.88 26.38 0.36
C GLU A 400 5.38 26.62 0.16
N ILE A 401 4.54 25.64 0.53
CA ILE A 401 3.08 25.77 0.41
C ILE A 401 2.56 26.92 1.28
N TRP A 402 3.04 27.00 2.52
CA TRP A 402 2.66 28.08 3.42
C TRP A 402 3.13 29.45 2.91
N ARG A 403 4.34 29.55 2.35
CA ARG A 403 4.84 30.79 1.75
C ARG A 403 3.94 31.25 0.60
N VAL A 404 3.49 30.31 -0.24
CA VAL A 404 2.55 30.61 -1.33
C VAL A 404 1.20 31.12 -0.76
N PHE A 405 0.69 30.51 0.30
CA PHE A 405 -0.55 30.95 0.95
C PHE A 405 -0.38 32.32 1.63
N ASP A 406 0.66 32.48 2.44
CA ASP A 406 0.90 33.70 3.25
C ASP A 406 1.17 34.93 2.38
N SER A 407 1.74 34.74 1.19
CA SER A 407 2.02 35.83 0.23
C SER A 407 0.76 36.40 -0.45
N GLN A 408 -0.41 35.76 -0.29
CA GLN A 408 -1.64 36.21 -0.92
C GLN A 408 -2.36 37.29 -0.10
N PRO A 409 -3.10 38.21 -0.74
CA PRO A 409 -4.04 39.11 -0.08
C PRO A 409 -5.12 38.32 0.69
N ASP A 410 -5.70 38.95 1.72
CA ASP A 410 -6.64 38.26 2.62
C ASP A 410 -7.91 37.74 1.90
N ASP A 411 -8.43 38.47 0.93
CA ASP A 411 -9.56 38.03 0.11
C ASP A 411 -9.22 36.77 -0.71
N MET A 412 -7.98 36.68 -1.21
CA MET A 412 -7.51 35.50 -1.90
C MET A 412 -7.29 34.31 -0.95
N LYS A 413 -6.78 34.55 0.24
CA LYS A 413 -6.63 33.52 1.29
C LYS A 413 -7.99 32.92 1.67
N HIS A 414 -9.02 33.76 1.86
CA HIS A 414 -10.38 33.29 2.11
C HIS A 414 -10.92 32.47 0.92
N GLY A 415 -10.67 32.91 -0.31
CA GLY A 415 -11.06 32.16 -1.49
C GLY A 415 -10.34 30.81 -1.63
N MET A 416 -9.08 30.71 -1.16
CA MET A 416 -8.33 29.44 -1.10
C MET A 416 -8.92 28.51 -0.04
N LEU A 417 -9.31 29.03 1.13
CA LEU A 417 -9.96 28.26 2.19
C LEU A 417 -11.31 27.71 1.74
N GLU A 418 -12.17 28.53 1.12
CA GLU A 418 -13.46 28.09 0.56
C GLU A 418 -13.30 26.97 -0.48
N ARG A 419 -12.25 27.04 -1.34
CA ARG A 419 -11.96 25.96 -2.29
C ARG A 419 -11.52 24.69 -1.57
N PHE A 420 -10.68 24.84 -0.56
CA PHE A 420 -10.21 23.71 0.25
C PHE A 420 -11.39 22.98 0.91
N GLU A 421 -12.28 23.70 1.57
CA GLU A 421 -13.47 23.13 2.24
C GLU A 421 -14.41 22.39 1.26
N ARG A 422 -14.46 22.82 0.00
CA ARG A 422 -15.26 22.14 -1.04
C ARG A 422 -14.58 20.93 -1.67
N THR A 423 -13.28 20.84 -1.63
CA THR A 423 -12.50 19.86 -2.43
C THR A 423 -11.66 18.90 -1.61
N ALA A 424 -11.35 19.26 -0.37
CA ALA A 424 -10.53 18.44 0.51
C ALA A 424 -11.33 17.25 1.07
N LEU A 425 -10.62 16.13 1.26
CA LEU A 425 -11.16 14.95 1.90
C LEU A 425 -11.23 15.08 3.43
N GLY A 426 -10.73 16.19 3.95
CA GLY A 426 -10.74 16.57 5.36
C GLY A 426 -9.54 16.09 6.16
N GLY A 427 -9.14 16.85 7.14
CA GLY A 427 -8.18 16.43 8.16
C GLY A 427 -6.73 16.82 7.90
N TYR A 428 -5.86 16.01 8.42
CA TYR A 428 -4.41 16.20 8.44
C TYR A 428 -3.95 17.56 9.01
N GLY A 429 -4.79 18.18 9.90
CA GLY A 429 -4.46 19.39 10.63
C GLY A 429 -4.47 20.69 9.84
N VAL A 430 -4.84 20.68 8.55
CA VAL A 430 -4.73 21.88 7.68
C VAL A 430 -5.69 22.99 8.12
N LEU A 431 -6.94 22.67 8.48
CA LEU A 431 -7.94 23.67 8.89
C LEU A 431 -7.55 24.40 10.19
N GLU A 432 -7.01 23.66 11.15
CA GLU A 432 -6.53 24.19 12.43
C GLU A 432 -5.37 25.19 12.19
N GLU A 433 -4.42 24.81 11.34
CA GLU A 433 -3.28 25.66 11.02
C GLU A 433 -3.68 26.92 10.25
N VAL A 434 -4.58 26.81 9.26
CA VAL A 434 -5.12 27.96 8.52
C VAL A 434 -5.85 28.92 9.45
N SER A 435 -6.67 28.38 10.38
CA SER A 435 -7.39 29.19 11.36
C SER A 435 -6.46 29.98 12.28
N CYS A 436 -5.27 29.43 12.60
CA CYS A 436 -4.24 30.16 13.34
C CYS A 436 -3.56 31.26 12.51
N ARG A 437 -3.40 31.07 11.20
CA ARG A 437 -2.73 32.04 10.30
C ARG A 437 -3.63 33.18 9.84
N LEU A 438 -4.94 33.02 9.87
CA LEU A 438 -5.92 34.06 9.53
C LEU A 438 -6.33 34.94 10.71
N ARG A 439 -5.87 34.64 11.93
CA ARG A 439 -6.02 35.47 13.14
C ARG A 439 -4.89 36.48 13.24
#